data_95a3306c2f9fb1cc477a26ffb0106e54
#
_entry.id   95a3306c2f9fb1cc477a26ffb0106e54
#
_cell.length_a   1.000
_cell.length_b   1.000
_cell.length_c   1.000
_cell.angle_alpha   90.00
_cell.angle_beta   90.00
_cell.angle_gamma   90.00
#
_symmetry.space_group_name_H-M   'P 1'
#
loop_
_entity.id
_entity.type
_entity.pdbx_description
1 polymer ?
#
loop_
_entity_poly.entity_id
_entity_poly.type
_entity_poly.pdbx_seq_one_letter_code
_entity_poly.pdbx_strand_id
1 'polypeptide(L)'
;TRPENMKAFIEKGVERLLEILNISNGKALVLFTAKTDMEEVYSILSKKNLPYKILIQQPGSSQDKVLLEFKEDTNSVLLGTGAYWEGISIEGKSLSNVIIFRLPFPVPDPIIEYKCSVAKDALMDVRVPEMIIKLKQGIGRLIRNFTDTGIVCIIDRRLRDEPPERYHDITWDSLPIKNRTSSLGELRKFYEGLPSAKE
;
A
#
# COMPACT_ATOMS: atom_id res chain seq x y z
N THR A 1 23.81 -2.13 9.21
CA THR A 1 22.69 -2.53 10.11
C THR A 1 21.67 -1.41 10.13
N ARG A 2 20.40 -1.73 9.88
CA ARG A 2 19.31 -0.74 9.98
C ARG A 2 19.15 -0.28 11.44
N PRO A 3 18.77 0.99 11.66
CA PRO A 3 18.43 1.48 12.99
C PRO A 3 17.33 0.64 13.65
N GLU A 4 17.39 0.45 14.98
CA GLU A 4 16.40 -0.36 15.74
C GLU A 4 14.96 0.13 15.56
N ASN A 5 14.75 1.45 15.47
CA ASN A 5 13.43 2.03 15.21
C ASN A 5 12.83 1.58 13.86
N MET A 6 13.68 1.31 12.86
CA MET A 6 13.24 0.83 11.55
C MET A 6 12.83 -0.64 11.62
N LYS A 7 13.56 -1.49 12.35
CA LYS A 7 13.17 -2.90 12.57
C LYS A 7 11.83 -2.99 13.29
N ALA A 8 11.69 -2.25 14.39
CA ALA A 8 10.43 -2.20 15.13
C ALA A 8 9.26 -1.70 14.26
N PHE A 9 9.51 -0.78 13.33
CA PHE A 9 8.51 -0.35 12.35
C PHE A 9 8.09 -1.50 11.42
N ILE A 10 9.06 -2.25 10.88
CA ILE A 10 8.78 -3.39 9.98
C ILE A 10 8.01 -4.48 10.72
N GLU A 11 8.45 -4.86 11.91
CA GLU A 11 7.80 -5.90 12.71
C GLU A 11 6.33 -5.55 13.02
N LYS A 12 6.07 -4.36 13.56
CA LYS A 12 4.69 -3.88 13.81
C LYS A 12 3.89 -3.71 12.52
N GLY A 13 4.55 -3.28 11.45
CA GLY A 13 3.92 -3.18 10.13
C GLY A 13 3.49 -4.54 9.60
N VAL A 14 4.30 -5.58 9.78
CA VAL A 14 3.96 -6.97 9.40
C VAL A 14 2.82 -7.53 10.25
N GLU A 15 2.80 -7.26 11.55
CA GLU A 15 1.66 -7.66 12.41
C GLU A 15 0.36 -7.06 11.88
N ARG A 16 0.35 -5.75 11.62
CA ARG A 16 -0.83 -5.06 11.08
C ARG A 16 -1.19 -5.53 9.68
N LEU A 17 -0.18 -5.78 8.83
CA LEU A 17 -0.38 -6.35 7.50
C LEU A 17 -1.09 -7.70 7.56
N LEU A 18 -0.68 -8.60 8.44
CA LEU A 18 -1.30 -9.91 8.61
C LEU A 18 -2.76 -9.82 9.09
N GLU A 19 -3.06 -8.90 10.03
CA GLU A 19 -4.44 -8.65 10.47
C GLU A 19 -5.34 -8.23 9.29
N ILE A 20 -4.83 -7.34 8.42
CA ILE A 20 -5.55 -6.87 7.24
C ILE A 20 -5.70 -7.99 6.19
N LEU A 21 -4.63 -8.74 5.91
CA LEU A 21 -4.64 -9.85 4.96
C LEU A 21 -5.58 -10.99 5.40
N ASN A 22 -5.74 -11.20 6.70
CA ASN A 22 -6.72 -12.16 7.24
C ASN A 22 -8.18 -11.72 7.02
N ILE A 23 -8.43 -10.42 6.82
CA ILE A 23 -9.76 -9.93 6.46
C ILE A 23 -10.08 -10.24 4.99
N SER A 24 -9.12 -9.99 4.09
CA SER A 24 -9.30 -10.18 2.64
C SER A 24 -8.96 -11.60 2.15
N ASN A 25 -8.44 -12.46 3.01
CA ASN A 25 -7.91 -13.79 2.65
C ASN A 25 -6.94 -13.72 1.47
N GLY A 26 -5.91 -12.89 1.60
CA GLY A 26 -5.04 -12.51 0.49
C GLY A 26 -5.68 -11.45 -0.40
N LYS A 27 -5.83 -11.71 -1.71
CA LYS A 27 -6.41 -10.81 -2.73
C LYS A 27 -5.85 -9.39 -2.66
N ALA A 28 -4.56 -9.24 -2.37
CA ALA A 28 -3.97 -7.96 -2.01
C ALA A 28 -2.74 -7.60 -2.83
N LEU A 29 -2.64 -6.32 -3.17
CA LEU A 29 -1.42 -5.66 -3.62
C LEU A 29 -0.85 -4.82 -2.49
N VAL A 30 0.35 -5.14 -2.03
CA VAL A 30 1.06 -4.36 -1.01
C VAL A 30 2.13 -3.51 -1.67
N LEU A 31 1.99 -2.20 -1.57
CA LEU A 31 2.87 -1.22 -2.19
C LEU A 31 3.90 -0.69 -1.18
N PHE A 32 5.16 -0.80 -1.57
CA PHE A 32 6.31 -0.32 -0.80
C PHE A 32 7.00 0.84 -1.48
N THR A 33 7.55 1.75 -0.70
CA THR A 33 8.37 2.87 -1.18
C THR A 33 9.84 2.49 -1.31
N ALA A 34 10.30 1.48 -0.58
CA ALA A 34 11.67 0.99 -0.59
C ALA A 34 11.71 -0.52 -0.84
N LYS A 35 12.59 -0.94 -1.76
CA LYS A 35 12.82 -2.36 -2.07
C LYS A 35 13.31 -3.14 -0.85
N THR A 36 14.16 -2.52 -0.05
CA THR A 36 14.68 -3.11 1.19
C THR A 36 13.59 -3.42 2.21
N ASP A 37 12.57 -2.56 2.35
CA ASP A 37 11.43 -2.80 3.25
C ASP A 37 10.58 -3.97 2.73
N MET A 38 10.34 -4.02 1.42
CA MET A 38 9.63 -5.10 0.77
C MET A 38 10.33 -6.46 0.95
N GLU A 39 11.65 -6.52 0.73
CA GLU A 39 12.45 -7.74 0.88
C GLU A 39 12.47 -8.25 2.32
N GLU A 40 12.53 -7.34 3.30
CA GLU A 40 12.48 -7.68 4.73
C GLU A 40 11.10 -8.22 5.12
N VAL A 41 10.03 -7.57 4.69
CA VAL A 41 8.65 -8.04 4.90
C VAL A 41 8.46 -9.41 4.24
N TYR A 42 8.92 -9.59 3.00
CA TYR A 42 8.88 -10.87 2.31
C TYR A 42 9.60 -11.97 3.10
N SER A 43 10.81 -11.69 3.60
CA SER A 43 11.59 -12.64 4.41
C SER A 43 10.87 -13.06 5.70
N ILE A 44 10.07 -12.17 6.30
CA ILE A 44 9.28 -12.50 7.48
C ILE A 44 8.05 -13.33 7.09
N LEU A 45 7.32 -12.93 6.04
CA LEU A 45 6.09 -13.58 5.62
C LEU A 45 6.35 -14.99 5.06
N SER A 46 7.43 -15.19 4.31
CA SER A 46 7.80 -16.48 3.69
C SER A 46 8.10 -17.59 4.71
N LYS A 47 8.41 -17.21 5.96
CA LYS A 47 8.65 -18.16 7.07
C LYS A 47 7.37 -18.57 7.80
N LYS A 48 6.23 -17.96 7.44
CA LYS A 48 4.94 -18.22 8.08
C LYS A 48 4.11 -19.18 7.22
N ASN A 49 3.37 -20.07 7.87
CA ASN A 49 2.40 -20.90 7.17
C ASN A 49 1.13 -20.07 6.93
N LEU A 50 1.05 -19.43 5.76
CA LEU A 50 -0.08 -18.59 5.36
C LEU A 50 -0.99 -19.35 4.38
N PRO A 51 -2.31 -19.09 4.40
CA PRO A 51 -3.26 -19.77 3.51
C PRO A 51 -3.23 -19.25 2.07
N TYR A 52 -2.38 -18.28 1.78
CA TYR A 52 -2.20 -17.65 0.45
C TYR A 52 -0.73 -17.52 0.11
N LYS A 53 -0.42 -17.47 -1.19
CA LYS A 53 0.94 -17.26 -1.68
C LYS A 53 1.38 -15.80 -1.50
N ILE A 54 2.66 -15.61 -1.22
CA ILE A 54 3.28 -14.29 -1.25
C ILE A 54 4.14 -14.21 -2.50
N LEU A 55 3.77 -13.32 -3.41
CA LEU A 55 4.44 -13.10 -4.68
C LEU A 55 5.32 -11.86 -4.61
N ILE A 56 6.50 -11.95 -5.18
CA ILE A 56 7.47 -10.85 -5.31
C ILE A 56 8.23 -11.02 -6.62
N GLN A 57 8.58 -9.93 -7.28
CA GLN A 57 9.44 -10.01 -8.45
C GLN A 57 10.85 -10.44 -8.04
N GLN A 58 11.22 -11.66 -8.43
CA GLN A 58 12.56 -12.20 -8.20
C GLN A 58 13.56 -11.59 -9.18
N PRO A 59 14.85 -11.50 -8.83
CA PRO A 59 15.91 -11.15 -9.78
C PRO A 59 15.86 -12.06 -11.01
N GLY A 60 15.84 -11.46 -12.20
CA GLY A 60 15.77 -12.19 -13.47
C GLY A 60 14.39 -12.64 -13.92
N SER A 61 13.32 -12.45 -13.10
CA SER A 61 11.95 -12.65 -13.57
C SER A 61 11.37 -11.38 -14.16
N SER A 62 10.51 -11.52 -15.19
CA SER A 62 9.77 -10.36 -15.71
C SER A 62 8.61 -10.01 -14.77
N GLN A 63 8.28 -8.72 -14.74
CA GLN A 63 7.11 -8.21 -14.01
C GLN A 63 5.82 -8.87 -14.52
N ASP A 64 5.70 -9.06 -15.84
CA ASP A 64 4.52 -9.65 -16.47
C ASP A 64 4.24 -11.07 -15.98
N LYS A 65 5.31 -11.87 -15.77
CA LYS A 65 5.17 -13.24 -15.26
C LYS A 65 4.57 -13.25 -13.85
N VAL A 66 5.04 -12.38 -12.98
CA VAL A 66 4.53 -12.27 -11.60
C VAL A 66 3.10 -11.74 -11.58
N LEU A 67 2.78 -10.79 -12.46
CA LEU A 67 1.43 -10.27 -12.62
C LEU A 67 0.46 -11.32 -13.16
N LEU A 68 0.91 -12.18 -14.09
CA LEU A 68 0.10 -13.27 -14.60
C LEU A 68 -0.21 -14.27 -13.48
N GLU A 69 0.80 -14.69 -12.72
CA GLU A 69 0.62 -15.59 -11.57
C GLU A 69 -0.35 -14.98 -10.54
N PHE A 70 -0.23 -13.69 -10.24
CA PHE A 70 -1.15 -12.99 -9.34
C PHE A 70 -2.59 -12.95 -9.86
N LYS A 71 -2.79 -12.82 -11.16
CA LYS A 71 -4.13 -12.83 -11.79
C LYS A 71 -4.77 -14.21 -11.78
N GLU A 72 -3.97 -15.25 -11.96
CA GLU A 72 -4.44 -16.64 -11.98
C GLU A 72 -4.74 -17.18 -10.58
N ASP A 73 -3.95 -16.77 -9.58
CA ASP A 73 -4.14 -17.16 -8.18
C ASP A 73 -4.95 -16.08 -7.44
N THR A 74 -6.25 -16.32 -7.31
CA THR A 74 -7.18 -15.32 -6.75
C THR A 74 -6.94 -14.97 -5.28
N ASN A 75 -6.18 -15.77 -4.53
CA ASN A 75 -5.94 -15.53 -3.10
C ASN A 75 -4.52 -15.07 -2.78
N SER A 76 -3.67 -14.89 -3.78
CA SER A 76 -2.28 -14.47 -3.54
C SER A 76 -2.15 -13.02 -3.07
N VAL A 77 -1.00 -12.72 -2.52
CA VAL A 77 -0.58 -11.38 -2.09
C VAL A 77 0.64 -10.98 -2.89
N LEU A 78 0.54 -9.89 -3.63
CA LEU A 78 1.65 -9.35 -4.42
C LEU A 78 2.34 -8.20 -3.67
N LEU A 79 3.62 -8.34 -3.40
CA LEU A 79 4.45 -7.27 -2.86
C LEU A 79 5.16 -6.55 -4.00
N GLY A 80 4.99 -5.23 -4.09
CA GLY A 80 5.50 -4.44 -5.20
C GLY A 80 6.12 -3.11 -4.80
N THR A 81 7.12 -2.67 -5.59
CA THR A 81 7.74 -1.33 -5.51
C THR A 81 7.80 -0.70 -6.90
N GLY A 82 8.23 0.54 -7.01
CA GLY A 82 8.53 1.19 -8.29
C GLY A 82 7.39 1.08 -9.30
N ALA A 83 7.58 0.28 -10.34
CA ALA A 83 6.62 0.11 -11.44
C ALA A 83 5.24 -0.42 -11.01
N TYR A 84 5.13 -1.06 -9.85
CA TYR A 84 3.83 -1.50 -9.32
C TYR A 84 2.94 -0.34 -8.83
N TRP A 85 3.53 0.81 -8.55
CA TRP A 85 2.77 2.04 -8.30
C TRP A 85 2.14 2.60 -9.57
N GLU A 86 2.80 2.40 -10.71
CA GLU A 86 2.48 3.02 -12.01
C GLU A 86 2.43 1.95 -13.11
N GLY A 87 1.55 2.12 -14.08
CA GLY A 87 1.61 1.35 -15.33
C GLY A 87 1.13 -0.10 -15.31
N ILE A 88 0.81 -0.71 -14.17
CA ILE A 88 0.27 -2.07 -14.14
C ILE A 88 -1.26 -2.09 -14.19
N SER A 89 -1.80 -3.05 -14.92
CA SER A 89 -3.22 -3.36 -14.96
C SER A 89 -3.49 -4.69 -14.25
N ILE A 90 -4.12 -4.61 -13.08
CA ILE A 90 -4.61 -5.80 -12.37
C ILE A 90 -6.13 -5.76 -12.44
N GLU A 91 -6.68 -6.48 -13.41
CA GLU A 91 -8.13 -6.61 -13.59
C GLU A 91 -8.60 -7.93 -12.98
N GLY A 92 -9.82 -7.93 -12.44
CA GLY A 92 -10.47 -9.15 -12.00
C GLY A 92 -10.47 -9.37 -10.49
N LYS A 93 -10.81 -10.59 -10.11
CA LYS A 93 -11.12 -11.00 -8.73
C LYS A 93 -9.92 -11.15 -7.80
N SER A 94 -8.71 -11.10 -8.33
CA SER A 94 -7.46 -11.27 -7.56
C SER A 94 -7.07 -10.04 -6.74
N LEU A 95 -7.68 -8.88 -6.99
CA LEU A 95 -7.39 -7.65 -6.28
C LEU A 95 -8.66 -7.04 -5.66
N SER A 96 -8.80 -7.18 -4.36
CA SER A 96 -9.85 -6.52 -3.56
C SER A 96 -9.28 -5.66 -2.42
N ASN A 97 -7.95 -5.65 -2.27
CA ASN A 97 -7.28 -4.94 -1.20
C ASN A 97 -5.97 -4.33 -1.70
N VAL A 98 -5.83 -3.01 -1.60
CA VAL A 98 -4.55 -2.33 -1.82
C VAL A 98 -4.02 -1.84 -0.48
N ILE A 99 -2.79 -2.25 -0.14
CA ILE A 99 -2.16 -1.92 1.12
C ILE A 99 -0.92 -1.06 0.83
N ILE A 100 -0.90 0.14 1.37
CA ILE A 100 0.25 1.05 1.30
C ILE A 100 1.01 0.91 2.62
N PHE A 101 2.19 0.29 2.55
CA PHE A 101 2.97 -0.05 3.75
C PHE A 101 3.59 1.17 4.42
N ARG A 102 3.85 2.24 3.65
CA ARG A 102 4.38 3.52 4.13
C ARG A 102 3.95 4.65 3.20
N LEU A 103 3.71 5.84 3.77
CA LEU A 103 3.43 7.04 2.98
C LEU A 103 4.54 7.30 1.96
N PRO A 104 4.19 7.46 0.67
CA PRO A 104 5.15 7.58 -0.41
C PRO A 104 5.66 9.02 -0.57
N PHE A 105 6.30 9.55 0.47
CA PHE A 105 7.00 10.82 0.36
C PHE A 105 8.09 10.73 -0.70
N PRO A 106 8.31 11.80 -1.48
CA PRO A 106 9.35 11.80 -2.51
C PRO A 106 10.73 11.58 -1.88
N VAL A 107 11.52 10.75 -2.56
CA VAL A 107 12.93 10.58 -2.23
C VAL A 107 13.67 11.87 -2.65
N PRO A 108 14.62 12.35 -1.86
CA PRO A 108 15.45 13.49 -2.26
C PRO A 108 16.14 13.21 -3.60
N ASP A 109 15.86 14.04 -4.58
CA ASP A 109 16.54 14.13 -5.87
C ASP A 109 16.76 15.60 -6.23
N PRO A 110 17.61 15.93 -7.21
CA PRO A 110 17.94 17.33 -7.52
C PRO A 110 16.72 18.21 -7.82
N ILE A 111 15.66 17.66 -8.42
CA ILE A 111 14.45 18.41 -8.76
C ILE A 111 13.63 18.69 -7.49
N ILE A 112 13.43 17.68 -6.67
CA ILE A 112 12.72 17.82 -5.38
C ILE A 112 13.47 18.74 -4.44
N GLU A 113 14.81 18.62 -4.38
CA GLU A 113 15.66 19.50 -3.54
C GLU A 113 15.57 20.96 -4.00
N TYR A 114 15.62 21.22 -5.32
CA TYR A 114 15.44 22.56 -5.86
C TYR A 114 14.05 23.12 -5.53
N LYS A 115 12.97 22.37 -5.78
CA LYS A 115 11.60 22.78 -5.42
C LYS A 115 11.51 23.12 -3.91
N CYS A 116 12.07 22.28 -3.05
CA CYS A 116 12.10 22.50 -1.61
C CYS A 116 12.88 23.76 -1.20
N SER A 117 13.99 24.06 -1.89
CA SER A 117 14.85 25.22 -1.57
C SER A 117 14.20 26.56 -1.87
N VAL A 118 13.26 26.60 -2.83
CA VAL A 118 12.55 27.82 -3.23
C VAL A 118 11.15 27.95 -2.63
N ALA A 119 10.63 26.88 -2.02
CA ALA A 119 9.33 26.87 -1.39
C ALA A 119 9.32 27.59 -0.04
N LYS A 120 8.19 28.20 0.34
CA LYS A 120 8.02 28.79 1.67
C LYS A 120 7.92 27.71 2.76
N ASP A 121 7.23 26.63 2.47
CA ASP A 121 7.14 25.45 3.32
C ASP A 121 7.41 24.20 2.48
N ALA A 122 8.66 23.73 2.50
CA ALA A 122 9.10 22.57 1.71
C ALA A 122 8.28 21.31 1.97
N LEU A 123 7.74 21.15 3.19
CA LEU A 123 6.87 20.00 3.50
C LEU A 123 5.51 20.16 2.83
N MET A 124 4.81 21.27 3.08
CA MET A 124 3.43 21.45 2.66
C MET A 124 3.30 21.83 1.19
N ASP A 125 4.26 22.62 0.64
CA ASP A 125 4.18 23.11 -0.74
C ASP A 125 4.76 22.13 -1.76
N VAL A 126 5.64 21.19 -1.33
CA VAL A 126 6.32 20.27 -2.25
C VAL A 126 6.10 18.80 -1.87
N ARG A 127 6.56 18.40 -0.69
CA ARG A 127 6.61 16.96 -0.36
C ARG A 127 5.24 16.34 -0.15
N VAL A 128 4.30 17.05 0.45
CA VAL A 128 2.93 16.57 0.69
C VAL A 128 2.14 16.44 -0.61
N PRO A 129 2.12 17.42 -1.53
CA PRO A 129 1.49 17.27 -2.83
C PRO A 129 2.03 16.09 -3.64
N GLU A 130 3.35 15.91 -3.71
CA GLU A 130 3.98 14.78 -4.42
C GLU A 130 3.57 13.42 -3.79
N MET A 131 3.56 13.35 -2.46
CA MET A 131 3.07 12.19 -1.72
C MET A 131 1.60 11.87 -2.05
N ILE A 132 0.73 12.87 -2.06
CA ILE A 132 -0.70 12.72 -2.37
C ILE A 132 -0.90 12.22 -3.81
N ILE A 133 -0.15 12.74 -4.76
CA ILE A 133 -0.18 12.26 -6.15
C ILE A 133 0.17 10.78 -6.20
N LYS A 134 1.24 10.38 -5.53
CA LYS A 134 1.68 8.98 -5.48
C LYS A 134 0.67 8.08 -4.77
N LEU A 135 0.03 8.55 -3.69
CA LEU A 135 -1.06 7.84 -3.03
C LEU A 135 -2.23 7.59 -3.97
N LYS A 136 -2.67 8.62 -4.71
CA LYS A 136 -3.74 8.50 -5.70
C LYS A 136 -3.42 7.47 -6.78
N GLN A 137 -2.17 7.43 -7.25
CA GLN A 137 -1.73 6.42 -8.21
C GLN A 137 -1.84 5.00 -7.65
N GLY A 138 -1.39 4.78 -6.41
CA GLY A 138 -1.50 3.49 -5.72
C GLY A 138 -2.95 3.07 -5.50
N ILE A 139 -3.80 3.96 -5.03
CA ILE A 139 -5.25 3.72 -4.84
C ILE A 139 -5.93 3.40 -6.17
N GLY A 140 -5.54 4.08 -7.23
CA GLY A 140 -6.04 3.83 -8.59
C GLY A 140 -5.69 2.45 -9.15
N ARG A 141 -4.89 1.64 -8.45
CA ARG A 141 -4.71 0.21 -8.80
C ARG A 141 -5.94 -0.62 -8.47
N LEU A 142 -6.69 -0.23 -7.45
CA LEU A 142 -7.89 -0.93 -7.00
C LEU A 142 -9.14 -0.53 -7.79
N ILE A 143 -9.41 0.77 -7.87
CA ILE A 143 -10.64 1.30 -8.45
C ILE A 143 -10.34 1.88 -9.84
N ARG A 144 -10.90 1.29 -10.88
CA ARG A 144 -10.73 1.68 -12.29
C ARG A 144 -12.05 1.91 -12.98
N ASN A 145 -13.06 1.11 -12.60
CA ASN A 145 -14.39 1.15 -13.14
C ASN A 145 -15.40 1.43 -12.02
N PHE A 146 -16.59 1.84 -12.40
CA PHE A 146 -17.68 2.12 -11.45
C PHE A 146 -18.18 0.90 -10.69
N THR A 147 -17.86 -0.30 -11.19
CA THR A 147 -18.23 -1.59 -10.57
C THR A 147 -17.15 -2.15 -9.66
N ASP A 148 -15.93 -1.60 -9.70
CA ASP A 148 -14.84 -2.08 -8.87
C ASP A 148 -15.09 -1.73 -7.40
N THR A 149 -14.89 -2.72 -6.54
CA THR A 149 -15.06 -2.57 -5.09
C THR A 149 -13.88 -3.18 -4.35
N GLY A 150 -13.57 -2.62 -3.19
CA GLY A 150 -12.50 -3.15 -2.36
C GLY A 150 -12.14 -2.20 -1.22
N ILE A 151 -11.03 -2.49 -0.56
CA ILE A 151 -10.50 -1.72 0.55
C ILE A 151 -9.10 -1.19 0.23
N VAL A 152 -8.80 -0.01 0.74
CA VAL A 152 -7.45 0.56 0.74
C VAL A 152 -7.00 0.73 2.17
N CYS A 153 -5.85 0.16 2.51
CA CYS A 153 -5.28 0.26 3.83
C CYS A 153 -3.93 0.99 3.78
N ILE A 154 -3.70 1.91 4.70
CA ILE A 154 -2.42 2.62 4.84
C ILE A 154 -1.81 2.27 6.20
N ILE A 155 -0.67 1.56 6.18
CA ILE A 155 0.05 1.16 7.39
C ILE A 155 1.14 2.22 7.67
N ASP A 156 0.70 3.41 8.08
CA ASP A 156 1.64 4.48 8.46
C ASP A 156 1.03 5.31 9.60
N ARG A 157 1.66 5.24 10.76
CA ARG A 157 1.22 5.96 11.96
C ARG A 157 1.17 7.49 11.80
N ARG A 158 1.79 8.03 10.77
CA ARG A 158 1.77 9.47 10.46
C ARG A 158 0.42 9.96 9.93
N LEU A 159 -0.47 9.05 9.53
CA LEU A 159 -1.87 9.36 9.17
C LEU A 159 -2.87 8.95 10.26
N ARG A 160 -2.43 8.76 11.50
CA ARG A 160 -3.33 8.54 12.64
C ARG A 160 -4.10 9.83 12.99
N ASP A 161 -5.28 9.65 13.56
CA ASP A 161 -6.14 10.77 13.94
C ASP A 161 -5.60 11.56 15.15
N GLU A 162 -4.83 10.94 16.06
CA GLU A 162 -4.33 11.59 17.28
C GLU A 162 -2.90 11.18 17.64
N PRO A 163 -2.01 12.14 17.85
CA PRO A 163 -2.07 13.52 17.35
C PRO A 163 -1.89 13.54 15.83
N PRO A 164 -2.69 14.36 15.11
CA PRO A 164 -2.58 14.45 13.67
C PRO A 164 -1.32 15.19 13.23
N GLU A 165 -0.74 14.77 12.10
CA GLU A 165 0.29 15.52 11.41
C GLU A 165 -0.33 16.72 10.66
N ARG A 166 0.45 17.78 10.40
CA ARG A 166 -0.01 18.99 9.70
C ARG A 166 -0.68 18.72 8.35
N TYR A 167 -0.33 17.62 7.69
CA TYR A 167 -0.86 17.21 6.39
C TYR A 167 -1.97 16.16 6.48
N HIS A 168 -2.42 15.80 7.67
CA HIS A 168 -3.42 14.75 7.89
C HIS A 168 -4.71 15.03 7.09
N ASP A 169 -5.37 16.15 7.37
CA ASP A 169 -6.68 16.48 6.76
C ASP A 169 -6.57 16.68 5.26
N ILE A 170 -5.60 17.46 4.78
CA ILE A 170 -5.38 17.68 3.35
C ILE A 170 -5.09 16.37 2.61
N THR A 171 -4.42 15.43 3.25
CA THR A 171 -4.17 14.12 2.66
C THR A 171 -5.49 13.37 2.50
N TRP A 172 -6.27 13.22 3.56
CA TRP A 172 -7.54 12.49 3.51
C TRP A 172 -8.56 13.13 2.56
N ASP A 173 -8.72 14.46 2.59
CA ASP A 173 -9.63 15.20 1.73
C ASP A 173 -9.28 15.10 0.24
N SER A 174 -7.99 14.87 -0.05
CA SER A 174 -7.49 14.71 -1.40
C SER A 174 -7.72 13.31 -1.99
N LEU A 175 -7.98 12.29 -1.16
CA LEU A 175 -8.13 10.93 -1.65
C LEU A 175 -9.55 10.65 -2.18
N PRO A 176 -9.72 9.85 -3.23
CA PRO A 176 -11.02 9.50 -3.80
C PRO A 176 -11.74 8.43 -2.95
N ILE A 177 -11.75 8.58 -1.63
CA ILE A 177 -12.31 7.64 -0.67
C ILE A 177 -13.31 8.38 0.21
N LYS A 178 -14.56 7.88 0.28
CA LYS A 178 -15.63 8.51 1.04
C LYS A 178 -15.68 8.05 2.51
N ASN A 179 -15.47 6.76 2.73
CA ASN A 179 -15.56 6.15 4.06
C ASN A 179 -14.16 5.76 4.55
N ARG A 180 -13.85 6.08 5.79
CA ARG A 180 -12.59 5.70 6.44
C ARG A 180 -12.84 5.18 7.84
N THR A 181 -11.97 4.30 8.30
CA THR A 181 -11.94 3.81 9.68
C THR A 181 -10.52 3.40 10.08
N SER A 182 -10.19 3.54 11.34
CA SER A 182 -8.99 2.96 11.95
C SER A 182 -9.27 1.63 12.66
N SER A 183 -10.56 1.22 12.73
CA SER A 183 -11.02 0.00 13.38
C SER A 183 -10.98 -1.19 12.43
N LEU A 184 -10.23 -2.25 12.80
CA LEU A 184 -10.23 -3.52 12.07
C LEU A 184 -11.60 -4.21 12.08
N GLY A 185 -12.38 -4.04 13.15
CA GLY A 185 -13.71 -4.60 13.24
C GLY A 185 -14.69 -3.97 12.23
N GLU A 186 -14.63 -2.65 12.06
CA GLU A 186 -15.42 -1.94 11.05
C GLU A 186 -14.94 -2.29 9.64
N LEU A 187 -13.62 -2.34 9.43
CA LEU A 187 -13.03 -2.75 8.16
C LEU A 187 -13.51 -4.14 7.74
N ARG A 188 -13.51 -5.10 8.68
CA ARG A 188 -14.01 -6.46 8.44
C ARG A 188 -15.48 -6.47 8.03
N LYS A 189 -16.34 -5.80 8.80
CA LYS A 189 -17.78 -5.70 8.49
C LYS A 189 -18.03 -5.09 7.13
N PHE A 190 -17.28 -4.04 6.79
CA PHE A 190 -17.37 -3.40 5.49
C PHE A 190 -16.94 -4.37 4.38
N TYR A 191 -15.78 -5.02 4.53
CA TYR A 191 -15.24 -5.94 3.52
C TYR A 191 -16.17 -7.13 3.28
N GLU A 192 -16.70 -7.77 4.32
CA GLU A 192 -17.65 -8.89 4.22
C GLU A 192 -18.96 -8.51 3.50
N GLY A 193 -19.31 -7.24 3.47
CA GLY A 193 -20.44 -6.69 2.72
C GLY A 193 -20.17 -6.48 1.22
N LEU A 194 -18.90 -6.50 0.79
CA LEU A 194 -18.53 -6.25 -0.60
C LEU A 194 -18.84 -7.45 -1.50
N PRO A 195 -19.22 -7.23 -2.77
CA PRO A 195 -19.34 -8.30 -3.76
C PRO A 195 -18.05 -9.11 -3.93
N SER A 196 -16.89 -8.41 -3.97
CA SER A 196 -15.56 -9.01 -4.10
C SER A 196 -15.14 -9.93 -2.96
N ALA A 197 -15.80 -9.85 -1.81
CA ALA A 197 -15.52 -10.73 -0.66
C ALA A 197 -16.25 -12.08 -0.76
N LYS A 198 -17.31 -12.14 -1.56
CA LYS A 198 -18.20 -13.32 -1.68
C LYS A 198 -17.78 -14.28 -2.80
N GLU A 199 -16.81 -13.93 -3.59
CA GLU A 199 -16.23 -14.65 -4.72
C GLU A 199 -14.84 -15.18 -4.40
#